data_3cdade1323700a47098260182a204026
#
_entry.id   3cdade1323700a47098260182a204026
#
_cell.length_a   1.000
_cell.length_b   1.000
_cell.length_c   1.000
_cell.angle_alpha   90.00
_cell.angle_beta   90.00
_cell.angle_gamma   90.00
#
_symmetry.space_group_name_H-M   'P 1'
#
loop_
_entity.id
_entity.type
_entity.pdbx_description
1 polymer ?
#
loop_
_entity_poly.entity_id
_entity_poly.type
_entity_poly.pdbx_seq_one_letter_code
_entity_poly.pdbx_strand_id
1 'polypeptide(L)'
;MENSVSNPQAWTFFADKDILAAETLVDNAELSGEAVFHCQQAVEKYFKAFLTKNGISFRKTHDLEELYLKIKDMKDWNIDETKLERLNDLYIETRYPSSIGLLEDGSVPAQEDARMFLEFARSIAKTAGLEIQNNL
;
A
#
# COMPACT_ATOMS: atom_id res chain seq x y z
N MET A 1 -22.06 5.09 0.12
CA MET A 1 -20.85 5.72 0.68
C MET A 1 -19.63 5.06 0.14
N GLU A 2 -18.73 5.83 -0.36
CA GLU A 2 -17.48 5.29 -0.90
C GLU A 2 -16.55 4.86 0.21
N ASN A 3 -16.52 5.63 1.30
CA ASN A 3 -15.69 5.29 2.45
C ASN A 3 -16.55 4.70 3.54
N SER A 4 -16.34 3.44 3.86
CA SER A 4 -16.98 2.84 5.02
C SER A 4 -16.26 3.25 6.31
N VAL A 5 -15.05 3.80 6.21
CA VAL A 5 -14.24 4.26 7.34
C VAL A 5 -13.95 5.74 7.15
N SER A 6 -14.40 6.57 8.09
CA SER A 6 -14.20 8.01 8.04
C SER A 6 -13.12 8.50 9.02
N ASN A 7 -12.51 7.60 9.76
CA ASN A 7 -11.53 7.92 10.79
C ASN A 7 -10.10 7.63 10.30
N PRO A 8 -9.26 8.68 10.17
CA PRO A 8 -7.87 8.47 9.72
C PRO A 8 -7.09 7.50 10.62
N GLN A 9 -7.33 7.54 11.92
CA GLN A 9 -6.61 6.65 12.84
C GLN A 9 -6.97 5.18 12.63
N ALA A 10 -8.20 4.89 12.22
CA ALA A 10 -8.59 3.51 11.89
C ALA A 10 -7.82 3.04 10.65
N TRP A 11 -7.70 3.89 9.64
CA TRP A 11 -6.92 3.54 8.45
C TRP A 11 -5.46 3.26 8.79
N THR A 12 -4.82 4.14 9.60
CA THR A 12 -3.40 3.93 9.98
C THR A 12 -3.24 2.70 10.86
N PHE A 13 -4.19 2.42 11.74
CA PHE A 13 -4.15 1.23 12.58
C PHE A 13 -4.07 -0.05 11.73
N PHE A 14 -4.95 -0.15 10.73
CA PHE A 14 -4.96 -1.32 9.87
C PHE A 14 -3.76 -1.35 8.90
N ALA A 15 -3.30 -0.17 8.46
CA ALA A 15 -2.09 -0.09 7.65
C ALA A 15 -0.87 -0.59 8.42
N ASP A 16 -0.75 -0.20 9.69
CA ASP A 16 0.35 -0.66 10.55
C ASP A 16 0.32 -2.18 10.71
N LYS A 17 -0.86 -2.76 10.80
CA LYS A 17 -0.99 -4.22 10.88
C LYS A 17 -0.55 -4.90 9.59
N ASP A 18 -0.80 -4.28 8.44
CA ASP A 18 -0.32 -4.82 7.17
C ASP A 18 1.21 -4.76 7.10
N ILE A 19 1.83 -3.69 7.61
CA ILE A 19 3.30 -3.61 7.70
C ILE A 19 3.82 -4.78 8.56
N LEU A 20 3.21 -4.98 9.73
CA LEU A 20 3.63 -6.05 10.63
C LEU A 20 3.49 -7.42 9.96
N ALA A 21 2.40 -7.64 9.24
CA ALA A 21 2.20 -8.88 8.50
C ALA A 21 3.29 -9.07 7.44
N ALA A 22 3.59 -8.03 6.66
CA ALA A 22 4.64 -8.11 5.65
C ALA A 22 5.99 -8.40 6.28
N GLU A 23 6.31 -7.76 7.41
CA GLU A 23 7.57 -8.01 8.13
C GLU A 23 7.69 -9.45 8.58
N THR A 24 6.59 -10.04 9.01
CA THR A 24 6.55 -11.42 9.46
C THR A 24 6.72 -12.40 8.29
N LEU A 25 6.11 -12.09 7.15
CA LEU A 25 6.08 -13.01 6.01
C LEU A 25 7.32 -12.92 5.11
N VAL A 26 7.98 -11.77 5.09
CA VAL A 26 9.06 -11.50 4.12
C VAL A 26 10.26 -12.43 4.27
N ASP A 27 10.48 -12.97 5.45
CA ASP A 27 11.61 -13.88 5.68
C ASP A 27 11.37 -15.30 5.18
N ASN A 28 10.16 -15.61 4.74
CA ASN A 28 9.84 -16.90 4.15
C ASN A 28 9.66 -16.72 2.65
N ALA A 29 10.59 -17.27 1.86
CA ALA A 29 10.58 -17.12 0.41
C ALA A 29 9.28 -17.64 -0.24
N GLU A 30 8.65 -18.64 0.37
CA GLU A 30 7.39 -19.17 -0.15
C GLU A 30 6.21 -18.22 0.04
N LEU A 31 6.36 -17.23 0.92
CA LEU A 31 5.31 -16.27 1.24
C LEU A 31 5.61 -14.87 0.71
N SER A 32 6.53 -14.75 -0.24
CA SER A 32 6.89 -13.43 -0.78
C SER A 32 5.71 -12.75 -1.50
N GLY A 33 4.84 -13.52 -2.15
CA GLY A 33 3.63 -12.96 -2.76
C GLY A 33 2.69 -12.35 -1.72
N GLU A 34 2.49 -13.07 -0.61
CA GLU A 34 1.67 -12.59 0.50
C GLU A 34 2.29 -11.37 1.15
N ALA A 35 3.62 -11.34 1.28
CA ALA A 35 4.30 -10.16 1.82
C ALA A 35 4.06 -8.95 0.92
N VAL A 36 4.17 -9.10 -0.39
CA VAL A 36 3.91 -8.01 -1.34
C VAL A 36 2.46 -7.56 -1.25
N PHE A 37 1.52 -8.50 -1.12
CA PHE A 37 0.11 -8.16 -0.94
C PHE A 37 -0.10 -7.22 0.26
N HIS A 38 0.52 -7.57 1.40
CA HIS A 38 0.37 -6.73 2.59
C HIS A 38 1.07 -5.38 2.45
N CYS A 39 2.16 -5.31 1.70
CA CYS A 39 2.80 -4.03 1.39
C CYS A 39 1.84 -3.14 0.60
N GLN A 40 1.17 -3.70 -0.41
CA GLN A 40 0.20 -2.96 -1.20
C GLN A 40 -0.96 -2.47 -0.32
N GLN A 41 -1.49 -3.35 0.52
CA GLN A 41 -2.59 -3.00 1.42
C GLN A 41 -2.19 -1.89 2.39
N ALA A 42 -0.96 -1.93 2.90
CA ALA A 42 -0.47 -0.89 3.81
C ALA A 42 -0.44 0.46 3.11
N VAL A 43 0.16 0.51 1.92
CA VAL A 43 0.26 1.76 1.15
C VAL A 43 -1.12 2.32 0.84
N GLU A 44 -2.04 1.47 0.39
CA GLU A 44 -3.41 1.87 0.10
C GLU A 44 -4.06 2.52 1.32
N LYS A 45 -3.91 1.90 2.48
CA LYS A 45 -4.54 2.40 3.71
C LYS A 45 -3.91 3.68 4.22
N TYR A 46 -2.59 3.84 4.08
CA TYR A 46 -1.94 5.09 4.44
C TYR A 46 -2.42 6.24 3.54
N PHE A 47 -2.58 5.97 2.24
CA PHE A 47 -3.12 6.97 1.32
C PHE A 47 -4.54 7.36 1.72
N LYS A 48 -5.37 6.37 2.02
CA LYS A 48 -6.76 6.61 2.42
C LYS A 48 -6.84 7.38 3.75
N ALA A 49 -5.91 7.09 4.67
CA ALA A 49 -5.85 7.83 5.94
C ALA A 49 -5.61 9.32 5.70
N PHE A 50 -4.65 9.65 4.85
CA PHE A 50 -4.35 11.04 4.54
C PHE A 50 -5.52 11.74 3.84
N LEU A 51 -6.12 11.07 2.86
CA LEU A 51 -7.25 11.64 2.14
C LEU A 51 -8.44 11.87 3.07
N THR A 52 -8.72 10.91 3.94
CA THR A 52 -9.80 11.02 4.92
C THR A 52 -9.57 12.19 5.87
N LYS A 53 -8.34 12.35 6.36
CA LYS A 53 -8.00 13.44 7.26
C LYS A 53 -8.23 14.80 6.62
N ASN A 54 -7.94 14.90 5.34
CA ASN A 54 -8.05 16.18 4.62
C ASN A 54 -9.40 16.37 3.94
N GLY A 55 -10.35 15.49 4.20
CA GLY A 55 -11.71 15.63 3.67
C GLY A 55 -11.81 15.43 2.17
N ILE A 56 -10.87 14.70 1.59
CA ILE A 56 -10.83 14.44 0.15
C ILE A 56 -11.55 13.13 -0.14
N SER A 57 -12.61 13.20 -0.93
CA SER A 57 -13.37 12.01 -1.32
C SER A 57 -12.56 11.13 -2.28
N PHE A 58 -12.73 9.84 -2.15
CA PHE A 58 -12.17 8.88 -3.08
C PHE A 58 -13.16 7.73 -3.27
N ARG A 59 -13.20 7.18 -4.48
CA ARG A 59 -14.07 6.04 -4.71
C ARG A 59 -13.46 4.80 -4.07
N LYS A 60 -14.28 3.79 -3.86
CA LYS A 60 -13.81 2.52 -3.31
C LYS A 60 -12.92 1.86 -4.36
N THR A 61 -11.63 1.88 -4.13
CA THR A 61 -10.64 1.39 -5.08
C THR A 61 -9.43 0.83 -4.36
N HIS A 62 -8.69 -0.05 -5.06
CA HIS A 62 -7.39 -0.56 -4.62
C HIS A 62 -6.27 0.01 -5.49
N ASP A 63 -6.58 0.93 -6.39
CA ASP A 63 -5.62 1.51 -7.33
C ASP A 63 -4.77 2.55 -6.62
N LEU A 64 -3.51 2.21 -6.35
CA LEU A 64 -2.59 3.09 -5.63
C LEU A 64 -2.28 4.36 -6.39
N GLU A 65 -2.20 4.27 -7.72
CA GLU A 65 -1.88 5.43 -8.54
C GLU A 65 -3.03 6.44 -8.54
N GLU A 66 -4.26 5.94 -8.60
CA GLU A 66 -5.44 6.80 -8.52
C GLU A 66 -5.49 7.56 -7.19
N LEU A 67 -5.21 6.86 -6.10
CA LEU A 67 -5.21 7.48 -4.77
C LEU A 67 -4.09 8.49 -4.63
N TYR A 68 -2.90 8.16 -5.12
CA TYR A 68 -1.76 9.06 -4.99
C TYR A 68 -1.93 10.32 -5.84
N LEU A 69 -2.59 10.24 -6.99
CA LEU A 69 -2.87 11.44 -7.78
C LEU A 69 -3.63 12.49 -6.97
N LYS A 70 -4.59 12.05 -6.16
CA LYS A 70 -5.35 12.96 -5.30
C LYS A 70 -4.47 13.58 -4.21
N ILE A 71 -3.55 12.79 -3.65
CA ILE A 71 -2.62 13.28 -2.65
C ILE A 71 -1.68 14.31 -3.28
N LYS A 72 -1.14 14.00 -4.44
CA LYS A 72 -0.14 14.81 -5.14
C LYS A 72 -0.68 16.19 -5.49
N ASP A 73 -1.98 16.31 -5.73
CA ASP A 73 -2.63 17.60 -5.97
C ASP A 73 -2.51 18.52 -4.75
N MET A 74 -2.42 17.96 -3.56
CA MET A 74 -2.24 18.73 -2.33
C MET A 74 -0.78 18.88 -1.96
N LYS A 75 -0.03 17.78 -2.01
CA LYS A 75 1.34 17.75 -1.55
C LYS A 75 2.10 16.60 -2.20
N ASP A 76 3.25 16.91 -2.74
CA ASP A 76 4.13 15.90 -3.30
C ASP A 76 4.89 15.21 -2.17
N TRP A 77 4.68 13.91 -2.01
CA TRP A 77 5.36 13.13 -0.98
C TRP A 77 6.75 12.68 -1.42
N ASN A 78 7.13 12.99 -2.65
CA ASN A 78 8.44 12.62 -3.22
C ASN A 78 8.69 11.11 -3.18
N ILE A 79 7.64 10.34 -3.44
CA ILE A 79 7.78 8.88 -3.46
C ILE A 79 8.29 8.43 -4.83
N ASP A 80 8.84 7.21 -4.86
CA ASP A 80 9.28 6.59 -6.10
C ASP A 80 8.04 6.05 -6.83
N GLU A 81 7.56 6.80 -7.82
CA GLU A 81 6.33 6.44 -8.52
C GLU A 81 6.49 5.20 -9.40
N THR A 82 7.72 4.87 -9.81
CA THR A 82 7.99 3.63 -10.53
C THR A 82 7.74 2.43 -9.63
N LYS A 83 8.19 2.49 -8.39
CA LYS A 83 7.92 1.44 -7.41
C LYS A 83 6.43 1.35 -7.09
N LEU A 84 5.77 2.50 -7.00
CA LEU A 84 4.33 2.53 -6.75
C LEU A 84 3.57 1.81 -7.87
N GLU A 85 3.92 2.11 -9.11
CA GLU A 85 3.31 1.46 -10.28
C GLU A 85 3.53 -0.05 -10.25
N ARG A 86 4.77 -0.47 -9.99
CA ARG A 86 5.08 -1.91 -9.92
C ARG A 86 4.30 -2.61 -8.82
N LEU A 87 4.21 -2.00 -7.65
CA LEU A 87 3.46 -2.57 -6.53
C LEU A 87 1.98 -2.67 -6.88
N ASN A 88 1.44 -1.65 -7.52
CA ASN A 88 0.06 -1.61 -7.95
C ASN A 88 -0.24 -2.75 -8.94
N ASP A 89 0.65 -2.95 -9.92
CA ASP A 89 0.49 -3.99 -10.93
C ASP A 89 0.57 -5.39 -10.32
N LEU A 90 1.50 -5.61 -9.41
CA LEU A 90 1.66 -6.91 -8.74
C LEU A 90 0.44 -7.27 -7.91
N TYR A 91 -0.21 -6.29 -7.29
CA TYR A 91 -1.43 -6.54 -6.53
C TYR A 91 -2.51 -7.17 -7.44
N ILE A 92 -2.67 -6.61 -8.64
CA ILE A 92 -3.67 -7.11 -9.59
C ILE A 92 -3.32 -8.55 -10.00
N GLU A 93 -2.06 -8.81 -10.33
CA GLU A 93 -1.60 -10.13 -10.76
C GLU A 93 -1.80 -11.20 -9.69
N THR A 94 -1.58 -10.85 -8.43
CA THR A 94 -1.63 -11.81 -7.33
C THR A 94 -3.03 -11.98 -6.75
N ARG A 95 -3.98 -11.12 -7.12
CA ARG A 95 -5.35 -11.14 -6.57
C ARG A 95 -6.31 -12.06 -7.29
N TYR A 96 -6.11 -12.27 -8.58
CA TYR A 96 -7.08 -13.04 -9.38
C TYR A 96 -6.80 -14.52 -9.33
N PRO A 97 -7.85 -15.38 -9.38
CA PRO A 97 -7.68 -16.83 -9.31
C PRO A 97 -6.73 -17.41 -10.34
N SER A 98 -6.66 -16.78 -11.51
CA SER A 98 -5.75 -17.24 -12.58
C SER A 98 -4.29 -17.09 -12.20
N SER A 99 -3.99 -16.14 -11.29
CA SER A 99 -2.61 -15.90 -10.82
C SER A 99 -2.34 -16.58 -9.48
N ILE A 100 -3.28 -16.48 -8.53
CA ILE A 100 -3.21 -17.09 -7.21
C ILE A 100 -1.86 -16.83 -6.51
N GLY A 101 -1.48 -15.54 -6.46
CA GLY A 101 -0.21 -15.15 -5.84
C GLY A 101 1.01 -15.38 -6.73
N LEU A 102 0.80 -15.66 -8.01
CA LEU A 102 1.88 -15.90 -8.97
C LEU A 102 2.03 -14.72 -9.91
N LEU A 103 3.23 -14.54 -10.43
CA LEU A 103 3.48 -13.61 -11.51
C LEU A 103 2.95 -14.17 -12.82
N GLU A 104 2.96 -13.34 -13.86
CA GLU A 104 2.43 -13.70 -15.17
C GLU A 104 3.04 -14.98 -15.74
N ASP A 105 4.30 -15.25 -15.42
CA ASP A 105 5.02 -16.44 -15.86
C ASP A 105 4.81 -17.65 -14.93
N GLY A 106 3.92 -17.53 -13.95
CA GLY A 106 3.63 -18.63 -13.03
C GLY A 106 4.56 -18.70 -11.82
N SER A 107 5.44 -17.72 -11.65
CA SER A 107 6.35 -17.67 -10.50
C SER A 107 5.76 -16.82 -9.38
N VAL A 108 6.33 -16.95 -8.17
CA VAL A 108 6.02 -16.00 -7.08
C VAL A 108 6.99 -14.83 -7.18
N PRO A 109 6.62 -13.63 -6.63
CA PRO A 109 7.57 -12.53 -6.54
C PRO A 109 8.82 -12.98 -5.77
N ALA A 110 9.98 -12.52 -6.19
CA ALA A 110 11.23 -12.85 -5.50
C ALA A 110 11.22 -12.26 -4.10
N GLN A 111 11.85 -12.97 -3.16
CA GLN A 111 11.95 -12.49 -1.78
C GLN A 111 12.66 -11.12 -1.71
N GLU A 112 13.66 -10.93 -2.57
CA GLU A 112 14.37 -9.66 -2.69
C GLU A 112 13.43 -8.53 -3.08
N ASP A 113 12.51 -8.78 -4.02
CA ASP A 113 11.51 -7.78 -4.41
C ASP A 113 10.54 -7.51 -3.27
N ALA A 114 10.14 -8.54 -2.54
CA ALA A 114 9.26 -8.36 -1.39
C ALA A 114 9.91 -7.46 -0.33
N ARG A 115 11.21 -7.65 -0.09
CA ARG A 115 11.94 -6.79 0.86
C ARG A 115 12.01 -5.35 0.37
N MET A 116 12.22 -5.17 -0.93
CA MET A 116 12.26 -3.84 -1.53
C MET A 116 10.91 -3.13 -1.37
N PHE A 117 9.81 -3.83 -1.62
CA PHE A 117 8.48 -3.25 -1.45
C PHE A 117 8.17 -2.98 0.02
N LEU A 118 8.67 -3.80 0.93
CA LEU A 118 8.49 -3.54 2.37
C LEU A 118 9.19 -2.25 2.77
N GLU A 119 10.42 -2.03 2.32
CA GLU A 119 11.12 -0.78 2.59
C GLU A 119 10.39 0.42 1.98
N PHE A 120 9.87 0.25 0.77
CA PHE A 120 9.06 1.28 0.12
C PHE A 120 7.81 1.60 0.95
N ALA A 121 7.09 0.56 1.40
CA ALA A 121 5.89 0.75 2.22
C ALA A 121 6.22 1.40 3.56
N ARG A 122 7.35 1.06 4.17
CA ARG A 122 7.81 1.69 5.40
C ARG A 122 8.09 3.17 5.21
N SER A 123 8.67 3.55 4.07
CA SER A 123 8.94 4.96 3.79
C SER A 123 7.63 5.74 3.65
N ILE A 124 6.62 5.13 3.04
CA ILE A 124 5.30 5.74 2.92
C ILE A 124 4.63 5.84 4.29
N ALA A 125 4.77 4.82 5.13
CA ALA A 125 4.26 4.84 6.50
C ALA A 125 4.82 6.01 7.28
N LYS A 126 6.11 6.24 7.16
CA LYS A 126 6.79 7.35 7.84
C LYS A 126 6.26 8.70 7.36
N THR A 127 6.15 8.87 6.05
CA THR A 127 5.64 10.12 5.48
C THR A 127 4.18 10.34 5.90
N ALA A 128 3.35 9.32 5.81
CA ALA A 128 1.95 9.41 6.22
C ALA A 128 1.82 9.78 7.69
N GLY A 129 2.64 9.18 8.54
CA GLY A 129 2.64 9.49 9.96
C GLY A 129 2.93 10.96 10.22
N LEU A 130 3.93 11.51 9.55
CA LEU A 130 4.28 12.91 9.69
C LEU A 130 3.17 13.83 9.17
N GLU A 131 2.63 13.51 7.99
CA GLU A 131 1.60 14.35 7.36
C GLU A 131 0.29 14.33 8.13
N ILE A 132 -0.04 13.23 8.76
CA ILE A 132 -1.28 13.11 9.52
C ILE A 132 -1.14 13.78 10.89
N GLN A 133 0.00 13.63 11.54
CA GLN A 133 0.23 14.21 12.87
C GLN A 133 0.45 15.72 12.84
N ASN A 134 1.17 16.21 11.85
CA ASN A 134 1.55 17.62 11.77
C ASN A 134 0.40 18.58 11.55
N ASN A 135 -0.79 18.07 11.29
CA ASN A 135 -1.97 18.88 11.04
C ASN A 135 -2.93 18.93 12.23
N LEU A 136 -2.46 18.57 13.40
CA LEU A 136 -3.29 18.61 14.62
C LEU A 136 -3.52 20.01 15.13
#